data_592cf35f94073575e8e340b37ff3420e
#
_entry.id   592cf35f94073575e8e340b37ff3420e
#
_cell.length_a   1.000
_cell.length_b   1.000
_cell.length_c   1.000
_cell.angle_alpha   90.00
_cell.angle_beta   90.00
_cell.angle_gamma   90.00
#
_symmetry.space_group_name_H-M   'P 1'
#
loop_
_entity.id
_entity.type
_entity.pdbx_description
1 polymer ?
#
loop_
_entity_poly.entity_id
_entity_poly.type
_entity_poly.pdbx_seq_one_letter_code
_entity_poly.pdbx_strand_id
1 'polypeptide(L)'
;MKIDWNSKYTTISIYSFIVVCCSIIFYRIVWDTSMFAGKVSEIISTLQPFIIGGVIAYLLNFILVFVEDKLLSKEKFNNLKPKSKRALGLLVTYIVAFILIYLFVQFVLPQLVSSIMGLVNDIPMYIANLSDLITSYTHDLNVNKEQLNLAVDKLTDFINYFISVAAGLIPVLGEALRIVASSVWNIILGFIVSIYLLIDKEKFFGLGRKVIFAVFSEKHAKRTLELIDRSNDTFGRFLSGKIIDSAIIGVLTFIVLTIFKMPYVLLISVIIGITNIIPFFGPFFGAIPATIIILFVSPIKALWFILIIIIIQQIDGNIIGPKILGDSIGISAFWILFSLLVAGKVLGLVGMIIGVPLFAIVYSIIKEVVEEKLDKKGLPIDTKDYMNK
;
A
#
# COMPACT_ATOMS: atom_id res chain seq x y z
N MET A 1 -24.44 -38.14 47.60
CA MET A 1 -25.20 -38.07 46.36
C MET A 1 -24.19 -38.35 45.22
N LYS A 2 -24.21 -39.56 44.63
CA LYS A 2 -23.37 -39.91 43.50
C LYS A 2 -24.03 -39.34 42.25
N ILE A 3 -23.38 -38.42 41.57
CA ILE A 3 -23.85 -37.84 40.31
C ILE A 3 -23.51 -38.85 39.23
N ASP A 4 -24.50 -39.51 38.65
CA ASP A 4 -24.34 -40.38 37.49
C ASP A 4 -24.13 -39.53 36.24
N TRP A 5 -22.90 -39.47 35.78
CA TRP A 5 -22.52 -38.76 34.56
C TRP A 5 -22.91 -39.60 33.32
N ASN A 6 -24.14 -39.44 32.85
CA ASN A 6 -24.51 -40.01 31.58
C ASN A 6 -23.94 -39.15 30.46
N SER A 7 -23.04 -39.71 29.65
CA SER A 7 -22.31 -38.99 28.60
C SER A 7 -23.23 -38.22 27.61
N LYS A 8 -24.40 -38.77 27.32
CA LYS A 8 -25.39 -38.15 26.44
C LYS A 8 -25.98 -36.87 27.04
N TYR A 9 -26.34 -36.87 28.30
CA TYR A 9 -26.89 -35.70 28.99
C TYR A 9 -25.81 -34.63 29.24
N THR A 10 -24.58 -35.04 29.55
CA THR A 10 -23.45 -34.13 29.71
C THR A 10 -23.15 -33.44 28.39
N THR A 11 -23.16 -34.16 27.28
CA THR A 11 -22.95 -33.58 25.95
C THR A 11 -24.04 -32.58 25.60
N ILE A 12 -25.33 -32.93 25.83
CA ILE A 12 -26.46 -32.01 25.59
C ILE A 12 -26.32 -30.76 26.44
N SER A 13 -25.99 -30.91 27.75
CA SER A 13 -25.81 -29.79 28.66
C SER A 13 -24.68 -28.84 28.22
N ILE A 14 -23.55 -29.38 27.75
CA ILE A 14 -22.43 -28.58 27.24
C ILE A 14 -22.83 -27.82 25.96
N TYR A 15 -23.49 -28.47 25.00
CA TYR A 15 -23.97 -27.79 23.80
C TYR A 15 -25.00 -26.71 24.11
N SER A 16 -25.98 -27.02 25.02
CA SER A 16 -26.97 -26.04 25.46
C SER A 16 -26.30 -24.82 26.13
N PHE A 17 -25.32 -25.08 26.99
CA PHE A 17 -24.54 -24.01 27.64
C PHE A 17 -23.77 -23.14 26.62
N ILE A 18 -23.10 -23.78 25.64
CA ILE A 18 -22.40 -23.06 24.56
C ILE A 18 -23.38 -22.20 23.75
N VAL A 19 -24.54 -22.75 23.37
CA VAL A 19 -25.58 -22.01 22.62
C VAL A 19 -26.07 -20.80 23.41
N VAL A 20 -26.36 -20.97 24.71
CA VAL A 20 -26.80 -19.88 25.58
C VAL A 20 -25.70 -18.80 25.71
N CYS A 21 -24.44 -19.21 25.94
CA CYS A 21 -23.32 -18.28 26.01
C CYS A 21 -23.13 -17.51 24.68
N CYS A 22 -23.18 -18.22 23.55
CA CYS A 22 -23.09 -17.58 22.22
C CYS A 22 -24.25 -16.62 21.98
N SER A 23 -25.48 -16.98 22.39
CA SER A 23 -26.66 -16.10 22.26
C SER A 23 -26.54 -14.85 23.12
N ILE A 24 -26.04 -14.96 24.34
CA ILE A 24 -25.80 -13.82 25.23
C ILE A 24 -24.71 -12.89 24.65
N ILE A 25 -23.63 -13.45 24.16
CA ILE A 25 -22.53 -12.71 23.51
C ILE A 25 -23.07 -11.99 22.27
N PHE A 26 -23.82 -12.71 21.41
CA PHE A 26 -24.42 -12.14 20.21
C PHE A 26 -25.39 -11.01 20.55
N TYR A 27 -26.27 -11.21 21.55
CA TYR A 27 -27.18 -10.18 22.03
C TYR A 27 -26.43 -8.94 22.52
N ARG A 28 -25.35 -9.11 23.29
CA ARG A 28 -24.52 -8.00 23.78
C ARG A 28 -23.85 -7.25 22.64
N ILE A 29 -23.32 -7.97 21.64
CA ILE A 29 -22.68 -7.37 20.45
C ILE A 29 -23.68 -6.53 19.64
N VAL A 30 -24.91 -7.05 19.47
CA VAL A 30 -25.96 -6.36 18.69
C VAL A 30 -26.54 -5.18 19.44
N TRP A 31 -26.71 -5.30 20.77
CA TRP A 31 -27.34 -4.27 21.57
C TRP A 31 -26.42 -3.10 21.92
N ASP A 32 -25.15 -3.37 22.17
CA ASP A 32 -24.15 -2.36 22.53
C ASP A 32 -22.88 -2.48 21.68
N THR A 33 -23.03 -2.14 20.41
CA THR A 33 -21.96 -2.17 19.43
C THR A 33 -20.80 -1.24 19.82
N SER A 34 -21.09 -0.13 20.52
CA SER A 34 -20.08 0.86 20.94
C SER A 34 -19.13 0.30 22.01
N MET A 35 -19.68 -0.41 22.99
CA MET A 35 -18.90 -1.06 24.05
C MET A 35 -18.00 -2.18 23.46
N PHE A 36 -18.55 -2.97 22.54
CA PHE A 36 -17.77 -4.02 21.87
C PHE A 36 -16.65 -3.42 20.99
N ALA A 37 -16.98 -2.40 20.19
CA ALA A 37 -16.00 -1.67 19.38
C ALA A 37 -14.90 -1.04 20.24
N GLY A 38 -15.25 -0.48 21.41
CA GLY A 38 -14.28 0.06 22.37
C GLY A 38 -13.31 -1.00 22.89
N LYS A 39 -13.83 -2.17 23.30
CA LYS A 39 -12.99 -3.30 23.76
C LYS A 39 -12.08 -3.84 22.66
N VAL A 40 -12.59 -3.99 21.44
CA VAL A 40 -11.79 -4.40 20.28
C VAL A 40 -10.71 -3.36 19.99
N SER A 41 -11.04 -2.08 20.03
CA SER A 41 -10.06 -0.99 19.86
C SER A 41 -8.96 -1.03 20.92
N GLU A 42 -9.30 -1.29 22.19
CA GLU A 42 -8.33 -1.44 23.28
C GLU A 42 -7.37 -2.62 23.05
N ILE A 43 -7.89 -3.77 22.60
CA ILE A 43 -7.06 -4.93 22.25
C ILE A 43 -6.13 -4.59 21.06
N ILE A 44 -6.68 -3.97 20.01
CA ILE A 44 -5.88 -3.56 18.85
C ILE A 44 -4.78 -2.58 19.24
N SER A 45 -5.08 -1.59 20.09
CA SER A 45 -4.10 -0.62 20.56
C SER A 45 -2.99 -1.30 21.38
N THR A 46 -3.32 -2.28 22.20
CA THR A 46 -2.34 -3.07 22.95
C THR A 46 -1.45 -3.93 22.04
N LEU A 47 -2.01 -4.45 20.96
CA LEU A 47 -1.29 -5.25 19.96
C LEU A 47 -0.56 -4.39 18.90
N GLN A 48 -0.74 -3.08 18.92
CA GLN A 48 -0.16 -2.17 17.92
C GLN A 48 1.35 -2.36 17.68
N PRO A 49 2.23 -2.49 18.69
CA PRO A 49 3.65 -2.74 18.46
C PRO A 49 3.93 -4.05 17.74
N PHE A 50 3.12 -5.11 18.00
CA PHE A 50 3.25 -6.40 17.32
C PHE A 50 2.78 -6.32 15.87
N ILE A 51 1.71 -5.59 15.60
CA ILE A 51 1.22 -5.35 14.23
C ILE A 51 2.26 -4.55 13.43
N ILE A 52 2.77 -3.45 14.01
CA ILE A 52 3.83 -2.64 13.40
C ILE A 52 5.07 -3.50 13.16
N GLY A 53 5.50 -4.27 14.17
CA GLY A 53 6.66 -5.16 14.06
C GLY A 53 6.49 -6.23 12.98
N GLY A 54 5.28 -6.80 12.84
CA GLY A 54 4.95 -7.74 11.78
C GLY A 54 5.05 -7.12 10.39
N VAL A 55 4.52 -5.91 10.22
CA VAL A 55 4.61 -5.16 8.95
C VAL A 55 6.07 -4.82 8.62
N ILE A 56 6.83 -4.30 9.59
CA ILE A 56 8.26 -4.00 9.41
C ILE A 56 9.02 -5.28 9.05
N ALA A 57 8.81 -6.38 9.78
CA ALA A 57 9.45 -7.66 9.50
C ALA A 57 9.13 -8.16 8.08
N TYR A 58 7.88 -8.05 7.66
CA TYR A 58 7.45 -8.48 6.32
C TYR A 58 8.13 -7.65 5.22
N LEU A 59 8.16 -6.32 5.37
CA LEU A 59 8.81 -5.42 4.42
C LEU A 59 10.33 -5.62 4.38
N LEU A 60 10.97 -5.76 5.54
CA LEU A 60 12.43 -5.95 5.62
C LEU A 60 12.87 -7.36 5.24
N ASN A 61 11.98 -8.36 5.31
CA ASN A 61 12.31 -9.73 4.92
C ASN A 61 12.77 -9.82 3.47
N PHE A 62 12.25 -9.01 2.57
CA PHE A 62 12.68 -8.98 1.18
C PHE A 62 14.13 -8.49 1.05
N ILE A 63 14.53 -7.45 1.82
CA ILE A 63 15.92 -6.96 1.85
C ILE A 63 16.82 -8.02 2.47
N LEU A 64 16.35 -8.67 3.55
CA LEU A 64 17.09 -9.73 4.24
C LEU A 64 17.38 -10.92 3.33
N VAL A 65 16.36 -11.41 2.61
CA VAL A 65 16.52 -12.51 1.63
C VAL A 65 17.52 -12.12 0.54
N PHE A 66 17.42 -10.91 0.01
CA PHE A 66 18.36 -10.40 -0.97
C PHE A 66 19.82 -10.36 -0.44
N VAL A 67 20.01 -9.92 0.81
CA VAL A 67 21.31 -9.89 1.48
C VAL A 67 21.85 -11.31 1.71
N GLU A 68 21.01 -12.22 2.20
CA GLU A 68 21.39 -13.61 2.46
C GLU A 68 21.75 -14.34 1.17
N ASP A 69 20.95 -14.20 0.11
CA ASP A 69 21.13 -14.95 -1.14
C ASP A 69 22.23 -14.36 -2.03
N LYS A 70 22.40 -13.03 -2.08
CA LYS A 70 23.35 -12.39 -2.98
C LYS A 70 24.66 -11.95 -2.33
N LEU A 71 24.62 -11.47 -1.08
CA LEU A 71 25.80 -10.95 -0.39
C LEU A 71 26.49 -12.04 0.44
N LEU A 72 25.69 -12.81 1.21
CA LEU A 72 26.21 -13.79 2.17
C LEU A 72 26.32 -15.22 1.58
N SER A 73 25.87 -15.44 0.34
CA SER A 73 26.07 -16.71 -0.38
C SER A 73 27.45 -16.83 -1.01
N LYS A 74 28.24 -15.73 -1.07
CA LYS A 74 29.60 -15.75 -1.63
C LYS A 74 30.53 -16.63 -0.79
N GLU A 75 31.49 -17.30 -1.44
CA GLU A 75 32.45 -18.25 -0.83
C GLU A 75 33.11 -17.74 0.44
N LYS A 76 33.37 -16.43 0.54
CA LYS A 76 33.98 -15.77 1.69
C LYS A 76 33.19 -15.93 3.01
N PHE A 77 31.89 -16.21 2.93
CA PHE A 77 30.99 -16.33 4.08
C PHE A 77 30.49 -17.76 4.33
N ASN A 78 30.97 -18.75 3.55
CA ASN A 78 30.54 -20.16 3.67
C ASN A 78 30.94 -20.79 5.00
N ASN A 79 31.99 -20.30 5.65
CA ASN A 79 32.49 -20.82 6.94
C ASN A 79 31.73 -20.29 8.16
N LEU A 80 30.76 -19.38 7.97
CA LEU A 80 29.96 -18.86 9.08
C LEU A 80 28.87 -19.84 9.49
N LYS A 81 28.67 -20.00 10.80
CA LYS A 81 27.53 -20.76 11.36
C LYS A 81 26.22 -20.11 10.89
N PRO A 82 25.14 -20.91 10.63
CA PRO A 82 23.86 -20.39 10.16
C PRO A 82 23.29 -19.23 10.99
N LYS A 83 23.42 -19.30 12.32
CA LYS A 83 22.98 -18.24 13.24
C LYS A 83 23.79 -16.94 13.05
N SER A 84 25.12 -17.03 12.84
CA SER A 84 25.96 -15.86 12.60
C SER A 84 25.68 -15.23 11.25
N LYS A 85 25.38 -16.05 10.22
CA LYS A 85 25.00 -15.61 8.89
C LYS A 85 23.69 -14.83 8.94
N ARG A 86 22.70 -15.33 9.70
CA ARG A 86 21.42 -14.66 9.94
C ARG A 86 21.58 -13.34 10.69
N ALA A 87 22.39 -13.32 11.78
CA ALA A 87 22.65 -12.10 12.53
C ALA A 87 23.31 -11.02 11.67
N LEU A 88 24.28 -11.40 10.83
CA LEU A 88 24.94 -10.48 9.91
C LEU A 88 23.97 -9.97 8.84
N GLY A 89 23.12 -10.84 8.27
CA GLY A 89 22.07 -10.46 7.32
C GLY A 89 21.10 -9.44 7.89
N LEU A 90 20.64 -9.67 9.13
CA LEU A 90 19.78 -8.74 9.85
C LEU A 90 20.47 -7.40 10.10
N LEU A 91 21.71 -7.42 10.60
CA LEU A 91 22.47 -6.20 10.86
C LEU A 91 22.57 -5.34 9.60
N VAL A 92 22.96 -5.94 8.46
CA VAL A 92 23.03 -5.22 7.18
C VAL A 92 21.66 -4.69 6.76
N THR A 93 20.60 -5.51 6.89
CA THR A 93 19.22 -5.12 6.52
C THR A 93 18.76 -3.91 7.31
N TYR A 94 18.95 -3.91 8.64
CA TYR A 94 18.55 -2.79 9.48
C TYR A 94 19.41 -1.55 9.28
N ILE A 95 20.71 -1.70 9.05
CA ILE A 95 21.59 -0.57 8.68
C ILE A 95 21.10 0.08 7.38
N VAL A 96 20.80 -0.71 6.34
CA VAL A 96 20.28 -0.18 5.08
C VAL A 96 18.94 0.52 5.30
N ALA A 97 18.02 -0.07 6.06
CA ALA A 97 16.73 0.55 6.37
C ALA A 97 16.90 1.88 7.13
N PHE A 98 17.75 1.93 8.14
CA PHE A 98 18.01 3.16 8.91
C PHE A 98 18.69 4.23 8.07
N ILE A 99 19.62 3.87 7.19
CA ILE A 99 20.25 4.81 6.25
C ILE A 99 19.21 5.40 5.31
N LEU A 100 18.32 4.59 4.75
CA LEU A 100 17.26 5.07 3.87
C LEU A 100 16.29 6.02 4.59
N ILE A 101 15.87 5.68 5.80
CA ILE A 101 15.02 6.54 6.63
C ILE A 101 15.73 7.85 6.98
N TYR A 102 17.01 7.79 7.37
CA TYR A 102 17.80 8.96 7.70
C TYR A 102 17.95 9.90 6.51
N LEU A 103 18.30 9.36 5.33
CA LEU A 103 18.41 10.15 4.09
C LEU A 103 17.08 10.80 3.74
N PHE A 104 15.97 10.08 3.86
CA PHE A 104 14.64 10.62 3.61
C PHE A 104 14.32 11.78 4.58
N VAL A 105 14.51 11.58 5.87
CA VAL A 105 14.21 12.61 6.89
C VAL A 105 15.13 13.82 6.76
N GLN A 106 16.41 13.62 6.46
CA GLN A 106 17.39 14.71 6.44
C GLN A 106 17.36 15.51 5.13
N PHE A 107 17.11 14.87 4.01
CA PHE A 107 17.19 15.52 2.71
C PHE A 107 15.83 15.74 2.04
N VAL A 108 14.98 14.73 2.05
CA VAL A 108 13.71 14.78 1.31
C VAL A 108 12.66 15.56 2.09
N LEU A 109 12.47 15.25 3.37
CA LEU A 109 11.41 15.86 4.17
C LEU A 109 11.53 17.38 4.30
N PRO A 110 12.70 18.00 4.63
CA PRO A 110 12.81 19.47 4.70
C PRO A 110 12.54 20.13 3.36
N GLN A 111 13.02 19.55 2.26
CA GLN A 111 12.79 20.10 0.93
C GLN A 111 11.33 19.98 0.48
N LEU A 112 10.61 18.92 0.89
CA LEU A 112 9.16 18.82 0.69
C LEU A 112 8.42 19.94 1.42
N VAL A 113 8.73 20.16 2.69
CA VAL A 113 8.12 21.22 3.49
C VAL A 113 8.40 22.60 2.88
N SER A 114 9.66 22.86 2.51
CA SER A 114 10.01 24.15 1.88
C SER A 114 9.34 24.35 0.52
N SER A 115 9.20 23.29 -0.28
CA SER A 115 8.49 23.33 -1.56
C SER A 115 7.00 23.61 -1.41
N ILE A 116 6.35 23.02 -0.40
CA ILE A 116 4.94 23.27 -0.10
C ILE A 116 4.75 24.70 0.41
N MET A 117 5.62 25.16 1.32
CA MET A 117 5.57 26.55 1.82
C MET A 117 5.82 27.56 0.70
N GLY A 118 6.81 27.31 -0.17
CA GLY A 118 7.07 28.13 -1.36
C GLY A 118 5.85 28.19 -2.26
N LEU A 119 5.26 27.05 -2.57
CA LEU A 119 4.03 27.00 -3.38
C LEU A 119 2.92 27.87 -2.78
N VAL A 120 2.62 27.70 -1.48
CA VAL A 120 1.57 28.47 -0.80
C VAL A 120 1.84 29.98 -0.84
N ASN A 121 3.10 30.40 -0.66
CA ASN A 121 3.49 31.81 -0.65
C ASN A 121 3.49 32.42 -2.06
N ASP A 122 3.86 31.66 -3.09
CA ASP A 122 4.00 32.14 -4.46
C ASP A 122 2.66 32.14 -5.23
N ILE A 123 1.65 31.42 -4.76
CA ILE A 123 0.34 31.36 -5.43
C ILE A 123 -0.30 32.72 -5.68
N PRO A 124 -0.31 33.71 -4.75
CA PRO A 124 -0.90 35.01 -5.01
C PRO A 124 -0.25 35.72 -6.22
N MET A 125 1.08 35.60 -6.35
CA MET A 125 1.81 36.17 -7.51
C MET A 125 1.45 35.43 -8.81
N TYR A 126 1.28 34.09 -8.76
CA TYR A 126 0.87 33.33 -9.94
C TYR A 126 -0.55 33.65 -10.39
N ILE A 127 -1.47 33.95 -9.45
CA ILE A 127 -2.82 34.45 -9.75
C ILE A 127 -2.75 35.78 -10.50
N ALA A 128 -1.98 36.72 -10.00
CA ALA A 128 -1.81 38.03 -10.66
C ALA A 128 -1.28 37.85 -12.09
N ASN A 129 -0.23 37.06 -12.27
CA ASN A 129 0.35 36.77 -13.58
C ASN A 129 -0.64 36.09 -14.56
N LEU A 130 -1.46 35.18 -14.10
CA LEU A 130 -2.49 34.53 -14.92
C LEU A 130 -3.61 35.50 -15.29
N SER A 131 -4.04 36.35 -14.37
CA SER A 131 -5.03 37.37 -14.61
C SER A 131 -4.54 38.38 -15.67
N ASP A 132 -3.27 38.79 -15.56
CA ASP A 132 -2.64 39.73 -16.55
C ASP A 132 -2.51 39.07 -17.93
N LEU A 133 -2.15 37.77 -17.99
CA LEU A 133 -2.10 37.01 -19.24
C LEU A 133 -3.48 36.91 -19.91
N ILE A 134 -4.50 36.55 -19.14
CA ILE A 134 -5.87 36.45 -19.64
C ILE A 134 -6.33 37.82 -20.15
N THR A 135 -6.07 38.87 -19.40
CA THR A 135 -6.48 40.23 -19.77
C THR A 135 -5.75 40.72 -21.05
N SER A 136 -4.46 40.42 -21.20
CA SER A 136 -3.68 40.79 -22.39
C SER A 136 -4.16 40.07 -23.65
N TYR A 137 -4.39 38.77 -23.60
CA TYR A 137 -4.89 37.96 -24.74
C TYR A 137 -6.33 38.29 -25.13
N THR A 138 -7.16 38.69 -24.17
CA THR A 138 -8.57 39.00 -24.44
C THR A 138 -8.80 40.41 -24.95
N HIS A 139 -7.85 41.33 -24.67
CA HIS A 139 -7.88 42.68 -25.26
C HIS A 139 -7.76 42.63 -26.80
N ASP A 140 -7.01 41.66 -27.32
CA ASP A 140 -6.81 41.45 -28.76
C ASP A 140 -7.99 40.71 -29.46
N LEU A 141 -8.84 40.01 -28.70
CA LEU A 141 -9.88 39.13 -29.25
C LEU A 141 -11.30 39.66 -29.19
N ASN A 142 -11.54 40.96 -28.80
CA ASN A 142 -12.88 41.56 -28.67
C ASN A 142 -13.89 40.70 -27.87
N VAL A 143 -13.44 40.02 -26.84
CA VAL A 143 -14.31 39.18 -26.00
C VAL A 143 -15.16 40.07 -25.09
N ASN A 144 -16.41 39.69 -24.87
CA ASN A 144 -17.33 40.42 -24.00
C ASN A 144 -16.76 40.46 -22.57
N LYS A 145 -16.54 41.70 -22.06
CA LYS A 145 -15.94 41.97 -20.74
C LYS A 145 -16.65 41.23 -19.58
N GLU A 146 -17.94 41.02 -19.70
CA GLU A 146 -18.76 40.36 -18.69
C GLU A 146 -18.46 38.84 -18.60
N GLN A 147 -18.28 38.18 -19.74
CA GLN A 147 -17.87 36.77 -19.83
C GLN A 147 -16.42 36.58 -19.36
N LEU A 148 -15.57 37.55 -19.63
CA LEU A 148 -14.19 37.56 -19.17
C LEU A 148 -14.10 37.64 -17.65
N ASN A 149 -14.82 38.60 -17.03
CA ASN A 149 -14.84 38.75 -15.58
C ASN A 149 -15.38 37.46 -14.90
N LEU A 150 -16.45 36.85 -15.44
CA LEU A 150 -16.97 35.60 -14.96
C LEU A 150 -15.94 34.44 -15.05
N ALA A 151 -15.14 34.39 -16.10
CA ALA A 151 -14.09 33.41 -16.27
C ALA A 151 -12.94 33.62 -15.27
N VAL A 152 -12.52 34.88 -15.07
CA VAL A 152 -11.48 35.25 -14.07
C VAL A 152 -11.96 34.96 -12.65
N ASP A 153 -13.22 35.27 -12.32
CA ASP A 153 -13.79 34.99 -10.99
C ASP A 153 -13.82 33.51 -10.72
N LYS A 154 -14.30 32.67 -11.67
CA LYS A 154 -14.30 31.22 -11.54
C LYS A 154 -12.90 30.62 -11.46
N LEU A 155 -11.96 31.18 -12.20
CA LEU A 155 -10.55 30.77 -12.12
C LEU A 155 -9.97 31.10 -10.73
N THR A 156 -10.29 32.27 -10.22
CA THR A 156 -9.87 32.73 -8.88
C THR A 156 -10.48 31.84 -7.79
N ASP A 157 -11.76 31.48 -7.89
CA ASP A 157 -12.42 30.55 -6.97
C ASP A 157 -11.75 29.17 -7.00
N PHE A 158 -11.48 28.65 -8.19
CA PHE A 158 -10.77 27.37 -8.35
C PHE A 158 -9.36 27.40 -7.75
N ILE A 159 -8.65 28.49 -7.96
CA ILE A 159 -7.30 28.69 -7.40
C ILE A 159 -7.37 28.79 -5.87
N ASN A 160 -8.30 29.56 -5.32
CA ASN A 160 -8.49 29.68 -3.88
C ASN A 160 -8.85 28.33 -3.24
N TYR A 161 -9.69 27.52 -3.91
CA TYR A 161 -9.95 26.15 -3.50
C TYR A 161 -8.64 25.31 -3.47
N PHE A 162 -7.82 25.44 -4.52
CA PHE A 162 -6.55 24.71 -4.59
C PHE A 162 -5.55 25.16 -3.52
N ILE A 163 -5.49 26.48 -3.23
CA ILE A 163 -4.72 27.03 -2.11
C ILE A 163 -5.15 26.39 -0.80
N SER A 164 -6.46 26.33 -0.55
CA SER A 164 -6.99 25.75 0.67
C SER A 164 -6.61 24.25 0.82
N VAL A 165 -6.61 23.51 -0.29
CA VAL A 165 -6.16 22.11 -0.33
C VAL A 165 -4.65 22.02 -0.08
N ALA A 166 -3.83 22.83 -0.77
CA ALA A 166 -2.38 22.84 -0.58
C ALA A 166 -1.98 23.29 0.83
N ALA A 167 -2.59 24.36 1.34
CA ALA A 167 -2.39 24.80 2.72
C ALA A 167 -2.86 23.75 3.74
N GLY A 168 -3.91 23.00 3.42
CA GLY A 168 -4.39 21.88 4.21
C GLY A 168 -3.40 20.70 4.31
N LEU A 169 -2.44 20.60 3.39
CA LEU A 169 -1.37 19.58 3.46
C LEU A 169 -0.37 19.88 4.60
N ILE A 170 -0.15 21.12 4.96
CA ILE A 170 0.78 21.51 6.04
C ILE A 170 0.32 20.96 7.40
N PRO A 171 -0.93 21.19 7.84
CA PRO A 171 -1.46 20.55 9.04
C PRO A 171 -1.43 19.01 8.97
N VAL A 172 -1.73 18.40 7.80
CA VAL A 172 -1.68 16.94 7.61
C VAL A 172 -0.26 16.42 7.80
N LEU A 173 0.76 17.09 7.26
CA LEU A 173 2.16 16.74 7.50
C LEU A 173 2.54 16.93 8.97
N GLY A 174 2.11 18.03 9.59
CA GLY A 174 2.31 18.28 11.01
C GLY A 174 1.68 17.21 11.89
N GLU A 175 0.44 16.82 11.58
CA GLU A 175 -0.26 15.74 12.29
C GLU A 175 0.41 14.37 12.05
N ALA A 176 0.85 14.07 10.83
CA ALA A 176 1.60 12.86 10.53
C ALA A 176 2.91 12.80 11.36
N LEU A 177 3.65 13.91 11.44
CA LEU A 177 4.85 14.02 12.28
C LEU A 177 4.51 13.87 13.77
N ARG A 178 3.40 14.46 14.23
CA ARG A 178 2.91 14.33 15.60
C ARG A 178 2.53 12.87 15.93
N ILE A 179 1.84 12.19 15.02
CA ILE A 179 1.49 10.78 15.16
C ILE A 179 2.76 9.92 15.24
N VAL A 180 3.74 10.16 14.36
CA VAL A 180 5.04 9.47 14.41
C VAL A 180 5.74 9.75 15.73
N ALA A 181 5.81 11.01 16.16
CA ALA A 181 6.45 11.40 17.44
C ALA A 181 5.73 10.78 18.66
N SER A 182 4.39 10.79 18.69
CA SER A 182 3.61 10.17 19.76
C SER A 182 3.68 8.64 19.74
N SER A 183 3.92 8.04 18.58
CA SER A 183 4.04 6.60 18.38
C SER A 183 5.48 6.09 18.45
N VAL A 184 6.46 6.96 18.73
CA VAL A 184 7.90 6.57 18.77
C VAL A 184 8.11 5.32 19.62
N TRP A 185 7.47 5.25 20.80
CA TRP A 185 7.60 4.08 21.67
C TRP A 185 7.06 2.80 21.01
N ASN A 186 5.89 2.88 20.37
CA ASN A 186 5.30 1.75 19.65
C ASN A 186 6.15 1.35 18.43
N ILE A 187 6.75 2.33 17.75
CA ILE A 187 7.66 2.10 16.62
C ILE A 187 8.94 1.40 17.09
N ILE A 188 9.55 1.87 18.18
CA ILE A 188 10.75 1.23 18.77
C ILE A 188 10.43 -0.20 19.18
N LEU A 189 9.31 -0.42 19.89
CA LEU A 189 8.87 -1.76 20.24
C LEU A 189 8.58 -2.60 18.99
N GLY A 190 7.99 -2.00 17.96
CA GLY A 190 7.77 -2.64 16.65
C GLY A 190 9.08 -3.07 15.99
N PHE A 191 10.12 -2.23 16.00
CA PHE A 191 11.45 -2.62 15.52
C PHE A 191 12.02 -3.80 16.31
N ILE A 192 11.93 -3.79 17.64
CA ILE A 192 12.36 -4.90 18.47
C ILE A 192 11.59 -6.18 18.12
N VAL A 193 10.27 -6.11 18.03
CA VAL A 193 9.41 -7.23 17.63
C VAL A 193 9.81 -7.76 16.26
N SER A 194 10.05 -6.84 15.29
CA SER A 194 10.43 -7.24 13.92
C SER A 194 11.78 -7.98 13.89
N ILE A 195 12.73 -7.59 14.73
CA ILE A 195 14.02 -8.31 14.89
C ILE A 195 13.76 -9.74 15.37
N TYR A 196 12.95 -9.91 16.43
CA TYR A 196 12.63 -11.25 16.96
C TYR A 196 11.89 -12.10 15.92
N LEU A 197 10.91 -11.51 15.21
CA LEU A 197 10.18 -12.21 14.15
C LEU A 197 11.11 -12.66 13.02
N LEU A 198 12.08 -11.84 12.63
CA LEU A 198 13.01 -12.19 11.56
C LEU A 198 14.12 -13.15 12.02
N ILE A 199 14.58 -13.09 13.27
CA ILE A 199 15.54 -14.04 13.83
C ILE A 199 14.94 -15.45 13.87
N ASP A 200 13.74 -15.58 14.38
CA ASP A 200 13.08 -16.87 14.66
C ASP A 200 12.01 -17.21 13.60
N LYS A 201 12.05 -16.60 12.39
CA LYS A 201 10.99 -16.78 11.38
C LYS A 201 10.74 -18.24 11.05
N GLU A 202 11.78 -19.05 10.94
CA GLU A 202 11.65 -20.49 10.65
C GLU A 202 10.96 -21.24 11.78
N LYS A 203 11.18 -20.83 13.04
CA LYS A 203 10.46 -21.40 14.20
C LYS A 203 8.98 -21.02 14.17
N PHE A 204 8.66 -19.75 13.90
CA PHE A 204 7.26 -19.31 13.81
C PHE A 204 6.52 -20.01 12.68
N PHE A 205 7.13 -20.15 11.50
CA PHE A 205 6.57 -20.96 10.42
C PHE A 205 6.42 -22.44 10.81
N GLY A 206 7.42 -23.02 11.47
CA GLY A 206 7.35 -24.38 11.97
C GLY A 206 6.24 -24.58 13.00
N LEU A 207 6.04 -23.64 13.92
CA LEU A 207 4.92 -23.68 14.88
C LEU A 207 3.57 -23.56 14.16
N GLY A 208 3.45 -22.63 13.20
CA GLY A 208 2.24 -22.50 12.38
C GLY A 208 1.90 -23.80 11.63
N ARG A 209 2.89 -24.43 10.97
CA ARG A 209 2.73 -25.74 10.32
C ARG A 209 2.28 -26.82 11.30
N LYS A 210 2.89 -26.87 12.50
CA LYS A 210 2.52 -27.82 13.54
C LYS A 210 1.06 -27.65 13.99
N VAL A 211 0.59 -26.41 14.15
CA VAL A 211 -0.81 -26.12 14.50
C VAL A 211 -1.74 -26.57 13.38
N ILE A 212 -1.41 -26.28 12.12
CA ILE A 212 -2.23 -26.70 10.97
C ILE A 212 -2.35 -28.23 10.90
N PHE A 213 -1.25 -28.97 11.07
CA PHE A 213 -1.31 -30.43 11.11
C PHE A 213 -2.04 -31.01 12.34
N ALA A 214 -2.07 -30.27 13.46
CA ALA A 214 -2.82 -30.68 14.63
C ALA A 214 -4.33 -30.49 14.49
N VAL A 215 -4.76 -29.45 13.76
CA VAL A 215 -6.18 -29.08 13.60
C VAL A 215 -6.83 -29.74 12.40
N PHE A 216 -6.11 -29.90 11.29
CA PHE A 216 -6.63 -30.45 10.03
C PHE A 216 -6.13 -31.86 9.79
N SER A 217 -6.92 -32.66 9.03
CA SER A 217 -6.43 -33.96 8.50
C SER A 217 -5.24 -33.72 7.56
N GLU A 218 -4.37 -34.70 7.43
CA GLU A 218 -3.12 -34.60 6.66
C GLU A 218 -3.33 -34.05 5.23
N LYS A 219 -4.37 -34.51 4.54
CA LYS A 219 -4.73 -34.03 3.19
C LYS A 219 -5.09 -32.55 3.18
N HIS A 220 -5.93 -32.10 4.12
CA HIS A 220 -6.33 -30.69 4.22
C HIS A 220 -5.20 -29.80 4.73
N ALA A 221 -4.36 -30.32 5.64
CA ALA A 221 -3.19 -29.61 6.14
C ALA A 221 -2.19 -29.29 5.02
N LYS A 222 -1.83 -30.28 4.19
CA LYS A 222 -0.95 -30.09 3.03
C LYS A 222 -1.51 -29.02 2.08
N ARG A 223 -2.79 -29.13 1.71
CA ARG A 223 -3.44 -28.15 0.83
C ARG A 223 -3.47 -26.74 1.43
N THR A 224 -3.76 -26.62 2.73
CA THR A 224 -3.73 -25.32 3.42
C THR A 224 -2.34 -24.70 3.40
N LEU A 225 -1.29 -25.50 3.61
CA LEU A 225 0.09 -25.02 3.56
C LEU A 225 0.50 -24.59 2.16
N GLU A 226 0.14 -25.32 1.12
CA GLU A 226 0.36 -24.93 -0.29
C GLU A 226 -0.32 -23.60 -0.62
N LEU A 227 -1.57 -23.42 -0.15
CA LEU A 227 -2.29 -22.15 -0.33
C LEU A 227 -1.60 -20.99 0.42
N ILE A 228 -1.13 -21.22 1.64
CA ILE A 228 -0.40 -20.21 2.43
C ILE A 228 0.90 -19.83 1.73
N ASP A 229 1.70 -20.81 1.28
CA ASP A 229 2.97 -20.56 0.62
C ASP A 229 2.75 -19.79 -0.70
N ARG A 230 1.78 -20.19 -1.53
CA ARG A 230 1.40 -19.49 -2.76
C ARG A 230 0.90 -18.05 -2.48
N SER A 231 0.08 -17.89 -1.44
CA SER A 231 -0.44 -16.59 -1.04
C SER A 231 0.68 -15.66 -0.59
N ASN A 232 1.61 -16.17 0.20
CA ASN A 232 2.79 -15.42 0.65
C ASN A 232 3.66 -14.99 -0.54
N ASP A 233 3.89 -15.87 -1.50
CA ASP A 233 4.66 -15.56 -2.71
C ASP A 233 3.97 -14.50 -3.56
N THR A 234 2.67 -14.64 -3.80
CA THR A 234 1.89 -13.67 -4.59
C THR A 234 1.91 -12.29 -3.93
N PHE A 235 1.62 -12.26 -2.62
CA PHE A 235 1.57 -11.02 -1.85
C PHE A 235 2.96 -10.36 -1.76
N GLY A 236 3.98 -11.14 -1.45
CA GLY A 236 5.35 -10.67 -1.30
C GLY A 236 5.93 -10.11 -2.60
N ARG A 237 5.78 -10.84 -3.71
CA ARG A 237 6.24 -10.38 -5.05
C ARG A 237 5.52 -9.12 -5.49
N PHE A 238 4.21 -9.05 -5.28
CA PHE A 238 3.44 -7.87 -5.63
C PHE A 238 3.88 -6.65 -4.82
N LEU A 239 3.93 -6.76 -3.49
CA LEU A 239 4.24 -5.63 -2.60
C LEU A 239 5.69 -5.14 -2.81
N SER A 240 6.66 -6.07 -2.82
CA SER A 240 8.06 -5.71 -3.08
C SER A 240 8.25 -5.15 -4.48
N GLY A 241 7.60 -5.74 -5.48
CA GLY A 241 7.62 -5.25 -6.85
C GLY A 241 7.07 -3.83 -6.96
N LYS A 242 5.92 -3.54 -6.32
CA LYS A 242 5.33 -2.20 -6.34
C LYS A 242 6.17 -1.15 -5.61
N ILE A 243 6.82 -1.51 -4.51
CA ILE A 243 7.74 -0.61 -3.80
C ILE A 243 8.94 -0.26 -4.69
N ILE A 244 9.56 -1.25 -5.33
CA ILE A 244 10.70 -1.04 -6.24
C ILE A 244 10.27 -0.22 -7.45
N ASP A 245 9.17 -0.58 -8.09
CA ASP A 245 8.58 0.12 -9.22
C ASP A 245 8.34 1.60 -8.91
N SER A 246 7.65 1.89 -7.80
CA SER A 246 7.38 3.25 -7.32
C SER A 246 8.65 4.05 -7.03
N ALA A 247 9.67 3.41 -6.46
CA ALA A 247 10.96 4.06 -6.21
C ALA A 247 11.67 4.40 -7.54
N ILE A 248 11.67 3.48 -8.51
CA ILE A 248 12.25 3.71 -9.84
C ILE A 248 11.53 4.84 -10.56
N ILE A 249 10.19 4.85 -10.55
CA ILE A 249 9.39 5.91 -11.18
C ILE A 249 9.62 7.26 -10.50
N GLY A 250 9.69 7.30 -9.17
CA GLY A 250 10.03 8.52 -8.44
C GLY A 250 11.41 9.08 -8.83
N VAL A 251 12.43 8.22 -8.87
CA VAL A 251 13.79 8.62 -9.28
C VAL A 251 13.84 9.02 -10.77
N LEU A 252 13.20 8.26 -11.65
CA LEU A 252 13.12 8.58 -13.08
C LEU A 252 12.45 9.94 -13.29
N THR A 253 11.33 10.18 -12.62
CA THR A 253 10.62 11.47 -12.66
C THR A 253 11.54 12.59 -12.17
N PHE A 254 12.25 12.40 -11.06
CA PHE A 254 13.19 13.39 -10.54
C PHE A 254 14.28 13.75 -11.55
N ILE A 255 14.90 12.76 -12.17
CA ILE A 255 15.94 12.96 -13.17
C ILE A 255 15.40 13.73 -14.38
N VAL A 256 14.28 13.26 -14.95
CA VAL A 256 13.69 13.87 -16.15
C VAL A 256 13.25 15.30 -15.87
N LEU A 257 12.51 15.55 -14.78
CA LEU A 257 12.05 16.90 -14.44
C LEU A 257 13.21 17.86 -14.13
N THR A 258 14.32 17.36 -13.59
CA THR A 258 15.56 18.14 -13.38
C THR A 258 16.18 18.57 -14.70
N ILE A 259 16.29 17.66 -15.67
CA ILE A 259 16.82 17.94 -17.01
C ILE A 259 15.97 19.01 -17.72
N PHE A 260 14.65 18.93 -17.61
CA PHE A 260 13.73 19.90 -18.20
C PHE A 260 13.55 21.18 -17.37
N LYS A 261 14.30 21.35 -16.27
CA LYS A 261 14.24 22.52 -15.36
C LYS A 261 12.80 22.86 -14.94
N MET A 262 12.03 21.83 -14.56
CA MET A 262 10.67 22.00 -14.08
C MET A 262 10.65 22.62 -12.67
N PRO A 263 9.58 23.34 -12.29
CA PRO A 263 9.44 23.81 -10.92
C PRO A 263 9.13 22.65 -9.96
N TYR A 264 9.48 22.80 -8.69
CA TYR A 264 9.16 21.88 -7.60
C TYR A 264 9.51 20.40 -7.87
N VAL A 265 10.63 20.16 -8.55
CA VAL A 265 11.05 18.83 -9.03
C VAL A 265 10.95 17.75 -7.96
N LEU A 266 11.53 17.99 -6.77
CA LEU A 266 11.53 16.98 -5.71
C LEU A 266 10.12 16.69 -5.20
N LEU A 267 9.32 17.74 -4.94
CA LEU A 267 7.93 17.60 -4.47
C LEU A 267 7.12 16.73 -5.45
N ILE A 268 7.18 17.09 -6.73
CA ILE A 268 6.42 16.39 -7.78
C ILE A 268 6.89 14.93 -7.92
N SER A 269 8.21 14.71 -7.91
CA SER A 269 8.77 13.37 -8.04
C SER A 269 8.42 12.46 -6.87
N VAL A 270 8.37 13.01 -5.66
CA VAL A 270 7.95 12.26 -4.47
C VAL A 270 6.45 11.97 -4.51
N ILE A 271 5.63 12.95 -4.93
CA ILE A 271 4.17 12.72 -5.11
C ILE A 271 3.95 11.60 -6.12
N ILE A 272 4.58 11.69 -7.31
CA ILE A 272 4.45 10.67 -8.36
C ILE A 272 4.93 9.30 -7.86
N GLY A 273 6.10 9.23 -7.21
CA GLY A 273 6.66 8.00 -6.68
C GLY A 273 5.75 7.35 -5.62
N ILE A 274 5.27 8.12 -4.64
CA ILE A 274 4.40 7.59 -3.58
C ILE A 274 3.06 7.15 -4.14
N THR A 275 2.43 7.95 -5.00
CA THR A 275 1.13 7.60 -5.57
C THR A 275 1.21 6.41 -6.51
N ASN A 276 2.35 6.18 -7.20
CA ASN A 276 2.55 5.04 -8.10
C ASN A 276 2.46 3.68 -7.40
N ILE A 277 2.52 3.64 -6.05
CA ILE A 277 2.31 2.40 -5.29
C ILE A 277 0.88 1.86 -5.48
N ILE A 278 -0.08 2.72 -5.82
CA ILE A 278 -1.47 2.36 -6.09
C ILE A 278 -1.60 1.99 -7.58
N PRO A 279 -1.88 0.72 -7.91
CA PRO A 279 -2.02 0.31 -9.31
C PRO A 279 -3.11 1.10 -10.04
N PHE A 280 -2.91 1.40 -11.31
CA PHE A 280 -3.81 2.15 -12.21
C PHE A 280 -4.13 3.58 -11.79
N PHE A 281 -4.52 3.82 -10.54
CA PHE A 281 -4.91 5.15 -10.06
C PHE A 281 -3.73 6.00 -9.62
N GLY A 282 -2.62 5.38 -9.23
CA GLY A 282 -1.43 6.08 -8.75
C GLY A 282 -0.94 7.18 -9.69
N PRO A 283 -0.75 6.89 -10.99
CA PRO A 283 -0.35 7.90 -11.96
C PRO A 283 -1.27 9.11 -12.01
N PHE A 284 -2.60 8.91 -11.94
CA PHE A 284 -3.57 10.00 -11.97
C PHE A 284 -3.56 10.81 -10.66
N PHE A 285 -3.50 10.14 -9.52
CA PHE A 285 -3.43 10.82 -8.21
C PHE A 285 -2.16 11.64 -8.03
N GLY A 286 -1.08 11.27 -8.73
CA GLY A 286 0.15 12.05 -8.74
C GLY A 286 0.17 13.12 -9.83
N ALA A 287 -0.19 12.77 -11.06
CA ALA A 287 -0.08 13.68 -12.20
C ALA A 287 -1.06 14.84 -12.15
N ILE A 288 -2.31 14.65 -11.70
CA ILE A 288 -3.32 15.71 -11.66
C ILE A 288 -2.87 16.87 -10.74
N PRO A 289 -2.57 16.64 -9.44
CA PRO A 289 -2.12 17.72 -8.57
C PRO A 289 -0.79 18.32 -9.03
N ALA A 290 0.15 17.51 -9.53
CA ALA A 290 1.41 17.98 -10.05
C ALA A 290 1.23 18.90 -11.28
N THR A 291 0.34 18.55 -12.20
CA THR A 291 0.00 19.39 -13.35
C THR A 291 -0.56 20.74 -12.91
N ILE A 292 -1.45 20.74 -11.92
CA ILE A 292 -2.05 21.97 -11.39
C ILE A 292 -0.97 22.86 -10.74
N ILE A 293 -0.08 22.26 -9.94
CA ILE A 293 1.05 22.99 -9.34
C ILE A 293 1.91 23.68 -10.43
N ILE A 294 2.25 22.97 -11.50
CA ILE A 294 3.09 23.51 -12.57
C ILE A 294 2.33 24.54 -13.40
N LEU A 295 1.02 24.34 -13.60
CA LEU A 295 0.17 25.26 -14.37
C LEU A 295 0.17 26.66 -13.79
N PHE A 296 0.18 26.80 -12.47
CA PHE A 296 0.27 28.10 -11.80
C PHE A 296 1.60 28.79 -12.06
N VAL A 297 2.70 28.03 -12.16
CA VAL A 297 4.01 28.61 -12.45
C VAL A 297 4.12 29.02 -13.92
N SER A 298 3.69 28.14 -14.84
CA SER A 298 3.76 28.37 -16.28
C SER A 298 2.87 27.38 -17.03
N PRO A 299 1.86 27.84 -17.80
CA PRO A 299 1.02 27.00 -18.62
C PRO A 299 1.81 26.15 -19.64
N ILE A 300 2.84 26.74 -20.23
CA ILE A 300 3.69 26.03 -21.19
C ILE A 300 4.45 24.89 -20.53
N LYS A 301 4.99 25.11 -19.33
CA LYS A 301 5.65 24.04 -18.58
C LYS A 301 4.67 22.93 -18.14
N ALA A 302 3.42 23.28 -17.85
CA ALA A 302 2.39 22.28 -17.54
C ALA A 302 2.09 21.36 -18.74
N LEU A 303 2.02 21.92 -19.96
CA LEU A 303 1.88 21.11 -21.18
C LEU A 303 3.09 20.17 -21.37
N TRP A 304 4.30 20.65 -21.19
CA TRP A 304 5.49 19.82 -21.24
C TRP A 304 5.48 18.73 -20.16
N PHE A 305 5.05 19.06 -18.95
CA PHE A 305 4.93 18.09 -17.87
C PHE A 305 3.95 16.96 -18.21
N ILE A 306 2.77 17.29 -18.76
CA ILE A 306 1.79 16.27 -19.20
C ILE A 306 2.41 15.33 -20.22
N LEU A 307 3.14 15.85 -21.23
CA LEU A 307 3.82 15.01 -22.20
C LEU A 307 4.88 14.11 -21.55
N ILE A 308 5.70 14.67 -20.66
CA ILE A 308 6.74 13.95 -19.94
C ILE A 308 6.13 12.82 -19.09
N ILE A 309 5.08 13.12 -18.33
CA ILE A 309 4.49 12.13 -17.44
C ILE A 309 3.79 11.02 -18.23
N ILE A 310 3.15 11.33 -19.36
CA ILE A 310 2.59 10.30 -20.25
C ILE A 310 3.68 9.38 -20.74
N ILE A 311 4.83 9.90 -21.16
CA ILE A 311 5.97 9.08 -21.63
C ILE A 311 6.50 8.21 -20.48
N ILE A 312 6.68 8.78 -19.29
CA ILE A 312 7.12 8.01 -18.11
C ILE A 312 6.12 6.90 -17.81
N GLN A 313 4.82 7.17 -17.85
CA GLN A 313 3.79 6.16 -17.60
C GLN A 313 3.73 5.08 -18.70
N GLN A 314 4.04 5.42 -19.95
CA GLN A 314 4.18 4.42 -21.02
C GLN A 314 5.40 3.52 -20.79
N ILE A 315 6.50 4.09 -20.30
CA ILE A 315 7.71 3.31 -19.95
C ILE A 315 7.39 2.41 -18.73
N ASP A 316 6.68 2.93 -17.73
CA ASP A 316 6.24 2.15 -16.58
C ASP A 316 5.35 0.98 -17.02
N GLY A 317 4.25 1.25 -17.69
CA GLY A 317 3.26 0.24 -18.05
C GLY A 317 3.77 -0.83 -19.03
N ASN A 318 4.70 -0.49 -19.93
CA ASN A 318 5.15 -1.41 -20.99
C ASN A 318 6.53 -2.02 -20.75
N ILE A 319 7.38 -1.42 -19.92
CA ILE A 319 8.76 -1.86 -19.73
C ILE A 319 9.06 -2.18 -18.25
N ILE A 320 8.88 -1.21 -17.35
CA ILE A 320 9.30 -1.33 -15.95
C ILE A 320 8.34 -2.28 -15.21
N GLY A 321 7.05 -2.01 -15.26
CA GLY A 321 6.02 -2.82 -14.61
C GLY A 321 6.11 -4.31 -14.98
N PRO A 322 6.07 -4.68 -16.27
CA PRO A 322 6.21 -6.09 -16.68
C PRO A 322 7.53 -6.73 -16.23
N LYS A 323 8.63 -5.99 -16.23
CA LYS A 323 9.94 -6.53 -15.78
C LYS A 323 10.00 -6.75 -14.27
N ILE A 324 9.33 -5.93 -13.47
CA ILE A 324 9.37 -5.99 -12.00
C ILE A 324 8.30 -6.91 -11.47
N LEU A 325 7.06 -6.72 -11.93
CA LEU A 325 5.89 -7.46 -11.43
C LEU A 325 5.71 -8.80 -12.15
N GLY A 326 6.15 -8.90 -13.43
CA GLY A 326 5.92 -10.09 -14.26
C GLY A 326 4.44 -10.44 -14.36
N ASP A 327 4.14 -11.70 -14.67
CA ASP A 327 2.78 -12.26 -14.68
C ASP A 327 2.27 -12.61 -13.25
N SER A 328 2.80 -11.93 -12.24
CA SER A 328 2.69 -12.35 -10.83
C SER A 328 1.27 -12.33 -10.27
N ILE A 329 0.32 -11.64 -10.89
CA ILE A 329 -1.02 -11.44 -10.32
C ILE A 329 -2.04 -12.42 -10.87
N GLY A 330 -1.92 -12.83 -12.14
CA GLY A 330 -2.76 -13.86 -12.77
C GLY A 330 -4.26 -13.52 -12.87
N ILE A 331 -4.65 -12.26 -12.68
CA ILE A 331 -6.03 -11.76 -12.80
C ILE A 331 -6.12 -10.67 -13.85
N SER A 332 -7.30 -10.55 -14.51
CA SER A 332 -7.51 -9.52 -15.53
C SER A 332 -7.57 -8.11 -14.94
N ALA A 333 -7.34 -7.10 -15.81
CA ALA A 333 -7.42 -5.67 -15.43
C ALA A 333 -8.77 -5.30 -14.78
N PHE A 334 -9.87 -5.92 -15.23
CA PHE A 334 -11.19 -5.74 -14.61
C PHE A 334 -11.18 -6.12 -13.12
N TRP A 335 -10.62 -7.27 -12.78
CA TRP A 335 -10.56 -7.75 -11.40
C TRP A 335 -9.60 -6.94 -10.53
N ILE A 336 -8.55 -6.38 -11.13
CA ILE A 336 -7.67 -5.45 -10.41
C ILE A 336 -8.45 -4.17 -10.06
N LEU A 337 -9.16 -3.59 -11.03
CA LEU A 337 -9.98 -2.39 -10.80
C LEU A 337 -11.07 -2.64 -9.75
N PHE A 338 -11.77 -3.78 -9.85
CA PHE A 338 -12.78 -4.19 -8.87
C PHE A 338 -12.20 -4.29 -7.46
N SER A 339 -11.06 -4.95 -7.31
CA SER A 339 -10.40 -5.12 -6.01
C SER A 339 -9.97 -3.79 -5.40
N LEU A 340 -9.46 -2.86 -6.22
CA LEU A 340 -9.08 -1.52 -5.79
C LEU A 340 -10.27 -0.71 -5.26
N LEU A 341 -11.39 -0.74 -5.97
CA LEU A 341 -12.60 0.00 -5.58
C LEU A 341 -13.21 -0.56 -4.29
N VAL A 342 -13.34 -1.89 -4.20
CA VAL A 342 -13.93 -2.54 -3.04
C VAL A 342 -13.04 -2.40 -1.81
N ALA A 343 -11.77 -2.76 -1.93
CA ALA A 343 -10.84 -2.68 -0.81
C ALA A 343 -10.54 -1.22 -0.41
N GLY A 344 -10.50 -0.30 -1.39
CA GLY A 344 -10.36 1.13 -1.14
C GLY A 344 -11.52 1.71 -0.35
N LYS A 345 -12.76 1.27 -0.62
CA LYS A 345 -13.93 1.69 0.14
C LYS A 345 -13.93 1.18 1.58
N VAL A 346 -13.43 -0.04 1.83
CA VAL A 346 -13.44 -0.69 3.14
C VAL A 346 -12.26 -0.25 4.01
N LEU A 347 -11.05 -0.21 3.44
CA LEU A 347 -9.78 0.01 4.15
C LEU A 347 -9.06 1.30 3.72
N GLY A 348 -9.70 2.14 2.91
CA GLY A 348 -9.09 3.38 2.42
C GLY A 348 -7.82 3.12 1.58
N LEU A 349 -6.83 3.97 1.75
CA LEU A 349 -5.57 3.92 0.99
C LEU A 349 -4.80 2.59 1.20
N VAL A 350 -4.81 2.06 2.42
CA VAL A 350 -4.21 0.75 2.70
C VAL A 350 -4.90 -0.35 1.88
N GLY A 351 -6.24 -0.30 1.79
CA GLY A 351 -7.02 -1.23 0.96
C GLY A 351 -6.66 -1.15 -0.52
N MET A 352 -6.39 0.05 -1.04
CA MET A 352 -5.95 0.19 -2.45
C MET A 352 -4.60 -0.48 -2.71
N ILE A 353 -3.70 -0.49 -1.73
CA ILE A 353 -2.37 -1.11 -1.88
C ILE A 353 -2.45 -2.63 -1.76
N ILE A 354 -3.11 -3.13 -0.70
CA ILE A 354 -3.13 -4.58 -0.41
C ILE A 354 -4.30 -5.32 -1.05
N GLY A 355 -5.30 -4.62 -1.54
CA GLY A 355 -6.53 -5.20 -2.08
C GLY A 355 -6.30 -6.09 -3.30
N VAL A 356 -5.42 -5.66 -4.20
CA VAL A 356 -5.10 -6.42 -5.42
C VAL A 356 -4.53 -7.80 -5.11
N PRO A 357 -3.45 -7.95 -4.33
CA PRO A 357 -2.93 -9.28 -4.00
C PRO A 357 -3.89 -10.09 -3.15
N LEU A 358 -4.64 -9.48 -2.22
CA LEU A 358 -5.66 -10.20 -1.45
C LEU A 358 -6.76 -10.76 -2.35
N PHE A 359 -7.26 -9.94 -3.29
CA PHE A 359 -8.27 -10.40 -4.24
C PHE A 359 -7.74 -11.50 -5.17
N ALA A 360 -6.49 -11.38 -5.64
CA ALA A 360 -5.86 -12.40 -6.47
C ALA A 360 -5.78 -13.75 -5.76
N ILE A 361 -5.47 -13.76 -4.46
CA ILE A 361 -5.47 -14.96 -3.63
C ILE A 361 -6.88 -15.56 -3.55
N VAL A 362 -7.88 -14.75 -3.20
CA VAL A 362 -9.29 -15.20 -3.11
C VAL A 362 -9.77 -15.75 -4.46
N TYR A 363 -9.47 -15.03 -5.55
CA TYR A 363 -9.81 -15.46 -6.91
C TYR A 363 -9.15 -16.80 -7.27
N SER A 364 -7.86 -16.98 -6.96
CA SER A 364 -7.13 -18.23 -7.19
C SER A 364 -7.74 -19.40 -6.43
N ILE A 365 -8.13 -19.19 -5.17
CA ILE A 365 -8.80 -20.22 -4.35
C ILE A 365 -10.16 -20.59 -4.94
N ILE A 366 -10.96 -19.61 -5.32
CA ILE A 366 -12.28 -19.87 -5.93
C ILE A 366 -12.12 -20.62 -7.25
N LYS A 367 -11.19 -20.19 -8.10
CA LYS A 367 -10.89 -20.82 -9.38
C LYS A 367 -10.51 -22.30 -9.17
N GLU A 368 -9.60 -22.59 -8.26
CA GLU A 368 -9.15 -23.95 -7.95
C GLU A 368 -10.29 -24.85 -7.46
N VAL A 369 -11.16 -24.32 -6.57
CA VAL A 369 -12.34 -25.05 -6.08
C VAL A 369 -13.33 -25.34 -7.20
N VAL A 370 -13.53 -24.40 -8.13
CA VAL A 370 -14.42 -24.59 -9.29
C VAL A 370 -13.84 -25.62 -10.24
N GLU A 371 -12.58 -25.50 -10.62
CA GLU A 371 -11.89 -26.43 -11.52
C GLU A 371 -11.87 -27.85 -10.96
N GLU A 372 -11.60 -28.04 -9.67
CA GLU A 372 -11.65 -29.36 -9.00
C GLU A 372 -13.05 -29.97 -9.04
N LYS A 373 -14.11 -29.16 -8.92
CA LYS A 373 -15.49 -29.63 -9.00
C LYS A 373 -15.91 -29.99 -10.43
N LEU A 374 -15.41 -29.26 -11.44
CA LEU A 374 -15.65 -29.55 -12.85
C LEU A 374 -14.96 -30.86 -13.26
N ASP A 375 -13.69 -31.01 -12.88
CA ASP A 375 -12.91 -32.22 -13.12
C ASP A 375 -13.61 -33.48 -12.54
N LYS A 376 -14.06 -33.40 -11.29
CA LYS A 376 -14.83 -34.48 -10.65
C LYS A 376 -16.14 -34.86 -11.37
N LYS A 377 -16.70 -33.94 -12.17
CA LYS A 377 -17.90 -34.12 -12.99
C LYS A 377 -17.58 -34.55 -14.42
N GLY A 378 -16.30 -34.65 -14.80
CA GLY A 378 -15.86 -34.93 -16.17
C GLY A 378 -16.20 -33.81 -17.15
N LEU A 379 -16.33 -32.57 -16.65
CA LEU A 379 -16.65 -31.39 -17.47
C LEU A 379 -15.35 -30.61 -17.83
N PRO A 380 -15.34 -29.91 -18.98
CA PRO A 380 -14.20 -29.09 -19.37
C PRO A 380 -13.80 -28.08 -18.29
N ILE A 381 -12.51 -27.83 -18.14
CA ILE A 381 -11.97 -26.89 -17.16
C ILE A 381 -11.72 -25.51 -17.78
N ASP A 382 -11.42 -25.46 -19.10
CA ASP A 382 -11.11 -24.19 -19.78
C ASP A 382 -12.36 -23.33 -19.92
N THR A 383 -12.25 -22.06 -19.53
CA THR A 383 -13.32 -21.06 -19.65
C THR A 383 -13.81 -20.91 -21.09
N LYS A 384 -12.94 -21.13 -22.10
CA LYS A 384 -13.29 -21.06 -23.52
C LYS A 384 -14.41 -22.02 -23.91
N ASP A 385 -14.47 -23.18 -23.27
CA ASP A 385 -15.49 -24.19 -23.54
C ASP A 385 -16.90 -23.76 -23.11
N TYR A 386 -16.99 -22.67 -22.30
CA TYR A 386 -18.22 -22.11 -21.79
C TYR A 386 -18.60 -20.77 -22.47
N MET A 387 -17.74 -20.22 -23.34
CA MET A 387 -17.98 -18.91 -23.99
C MET A 387 -18.96 -18.98 -25.19
N ASN A 388 -19.18 -20.16 -25.74
CA ASN A 388 -19.95 -20.39 -26.98
C ASN A 388 -21.24 -21.16 -26.75
N LYS A 389 -21.92 -20.95 -25.62
CA LYS A 389 -23.25 -21.54 -25.38
C LYS A 389 -24.33 -20.50 -25.23
#